data_f4bb241b9840ba23fe2b4bc75f0f5e37
#
_entry.id   f4bb241b9840ba23fe2b4bc75f0f5e37
#
_cell.length_a   1.000
_cell.length_b   1.000
_cell.length_c   1.000
_cell.angle_alpha   90.00
_cell.angle_beta   90.00
_cell.angle_gamma   90.00
#
_symmetry.space_group_name_H-M   'P 1'
#
loop_
_entity.id
_entity.type
_entity.pdbx_description
1 polymer ?
#
loop_
_entity_poly.entity_id
_entity_poly.type
_entity_poly.pdbx_seq_one_letter_code
_entity_poly.pdbx_strand_id
1 'polypeptide(L)'
;MAIASKKTARKSSGKKTRKSRGAAAKAAASKKRVKRTTQTKRGKAKKTSPTKTDSKNPIRKSPKKARPAKGLSTSKKTRVSRKRSDTGRGKSGEPVRTQPARLPGSPTASQRNSFYITTAIAYPNGVPHIGHAYEAIATDALARFQRLDGKDVFFLTGTDEHGLKMVQTAELEKLPTIEVATRNAQRFKDMDERLNVSFDRFIRTTEQQHHRSSQEIWKRIADNGDIYLDSYAGWYSVRDEAYYSEEETVLGEDNVRRGPQGTAVEWVEEKSYFFRLSAYQDKLLTLYQNQPDFIGPDSRKNEVISFVKGGLRDLSISRTTFDWGVQVPDDPEHVMYVWLDALTNYITGVGFPDEDDPNWHYWPADVHIIGKDIIRFHAVYWPAFLMSAGIPVQKRVYAHGFLFNRGEKMSKSVGNVVDPFSLAEQYGVDQMRYFFLREVPFGQDGSYNHEAIVARINADLANDFGNLAQRSLSMIAKQYQGVLPDPGPFSDSDKTILAQADGMIGLARSAMATQQIHQALNAAWSVVAEANRYFAGEAPWALAKTDPQRQATVLYVTAEVVRQIAILAQPAMPAASAKLLDLLGIPNETASRNFAALGRRIKPGTVLPAPVPVFPRYIEPTAA
;
A
#
# COMPACT_ATOMS: atom_id res chain seq x y z
N MET A 1 -40.14 41.86 25.13
CA MET A 1 -40.01 43.27 24.79
C MET A 1 -39.15 43.27 23.52
N ALA A 2 -39.70 43.24 22.33
CA ALA A 2 -40.26 44.37 21.57
C ALA A 2 -39.15 45.40 21.32
N ILE A 3 -38.77 45.84 20.16
CA ILE A 3 -39.40 46.29 18.91
C ILE A 3 -38.25 46.48 17.90
N ALA A 4 -38.20 45.93 16.68
CA ALA A 4 -38.69 46.46 15.42
C ALA A 4 -38.05 47.81 15.03
N SER A 5 -37.59 48.12 13.86
CA SER A 5 -37.89 47.88 12.46
C SER A 5 -37.36 49.06 11.61
N LYS A 6 -37.18 48.82 10.35
CA LYS A 6 -37.49 49.52 9.06
C LYS A 6 -36.29 50.13 8.36
N LYS A 7 -35.96 49.59 7.17
CA LYS A 7 -36.44 49.94 5.79
C LYS A 7 -36.19 51.38 5.33
N THR A 8 -35.46 51.50 4.22
CA THR A 8 -35.82 52.08 2.90
C THR A 8 -34.55 52.29 2.07
N ALA A 9 -34.29 51.79 0.94
CA ALA A 9 -34.76 51.84 -0.44
C ALA A 9 -34.72 53.21 -1.11
N ARG A 10 -33.95 53.34 -2.20
CA ARG A 10 -34.23 53.88 -3.53
C ARG A 10 -32.94 54.39 -4.18
N LYS A 11 -32.57 53.80 -5.35
CA LYS A 11 -32.83 54.20 -6.76
C LYS A 11 -32.26 55.58 -7.11
N SER A 12 -31.41 55.72 -8.12
CA SER A 12 -31.60 55.64 -9.57
C SER A 12 -30.35 56.19 -10.29
N SER A 13 -29.91 55.57 -11.31
CA SER A 13 -30.09 55.86 -12.77
C SER A 13 -29.13 56.89 -13.37
N GLY A 14 -28.53 56.48 -14.48
CA GLY A 14 -28.35 57.31 -15.64
C GLY A 14 -26.97 57.17 -16.31
N LYS A 15 -26.82 56.36 -17.27
CA LYS A 15 -26.79 56.52 -18.73
C LYS A 15 -25.68 57.39 -19.36
N LYS A 16 -24.98 56.70 -20.30
CA LYS A 16 -24.51 57.18 -21.62
C LYS A 16 -23.23 58.01 -21.67
N THR A 17 -22.31 57.81 -22.53
CA THR A 17 -22.01 57.29 -23.86
C THR A 17 -20.70 57.90 -24.36
N ARG A 18 -19.96 57.21 -25.20
CA ARG A 18 -19.32 57.54 -26.49
C ARG A 18 -17.80 57.40 -26.49
N LYS A 19 -17.36 56.38 -27.22
CA LYS A 19 -16.66 56.36 -28.53
C LYS A 19 -15.55 57.38 -28.78
N SER A 20 -14.33 56.85 -29.06
CA SER A 20 -13.46 57.13 -30.22
C SER A 20 -12.27 56.18 -30.15
N ARG A 21 -12.00 55.29 -31.06
CA ARG A 21 -11.49 55.33 -32.44
C ARG A 21 -10.06 55.85 -32.55
N GLY A 22 -9.21 54.97 -33.05
CA GLY A 22 -8.07 55.22 -33.92
C GLY A 22 -6.76 54.80 -33.28
N ALA A 23 -5.79 54.20 -33.88
CA ALA A 23 -5.60 53.72 -35.23
C ALA A 23 -4.41 52.74 -35.22
N ALA A 24 -4.44 51.90 -36.17
CA ALA A 24 -3.50 50.92 -36.62
C ALA A 24 -2.10 51.44 -36.96
N ALA A 25 -1.08 50.59 -36.80
CA ALA A 25 0.04 50.56 -37.72
C ALA A 25 0.61 49.14 -37.82
N LYS A 26 0.68 48.69 -39.05
CA LYS A 26 1.24 47.46 -39.62
C LYS A 26 2.78 47.54 -39.66
N ALA A 27 3.44 46.38 -39.55
CA ALA A 27 4.57 45.97 -40.41
C ALA A 27 4.85 44.51 -40.06
N ALA A 28 4.56 43.59 -40.88
CA ALA A 28 5.13 43.13 -42.14
C ALA A 28 6.25 42.09 -41.95
N ALA A 29 5.89 40.96 -42.42
CA ALA A 29 6.57 39.67 -42.62
C ALA A 29 7.98 39.71 -43.23
N SER A 30 8.79 38.70 -42.91
CA SER A 30 9.67 38.12 -43.91
C SER A 30 9.80 36.60 -43.72
N LYS A 31 9.22 35.93 -44.70
CA LYS A 31 9.45 34.51 -44.99
C LYS A 31 10.83 34.37 -45.65
N LYS A 32 11.66 33.44 -45.18
CA LYS A 32 12.68 32.83 -46.03
C LYS A 32 12.53 31.31 -46.04
N ARG A 33 12.07 30.87 -47.18
CA ARG A 33 11.96 29.49 -47.68
C ARG A 33 13.27 29.17 -48.42
N VAL A 34 13.97 28.12 -48.03
CA VAL A 34 15.02 27.53 -48.88
C VAL A 34 14.61 26.12 -49.21
N LYS A 35 14.64 25.86 -50.51
CA LYS A 35 14.24 24.65 -51.23
C LYS A 35 15.29 23.56 -51.15
N ARG A 36 14.74 22.32 -51.07
CA ARG A 36 15.20 21.04 -51.61
C ARG A 36 16.39 21.07 -52.60
N THR A 37 17.29 20.13 -52.41
CA THR A 37 17.86 19.41 -53.54
C THR A 37 18.05 17.93 -53.16
N THR A 38 17.36 17.12 -53.91
CA THR A 38 17.46 15.66 -54.03
C THR A 38 18.72 15.28 -54.83
N GLN A 39 19.45 14.29 -54.35
CA GLN A 39 20.22 13.42 -55.27
C GLN A 39 20.23 11.99 -54.79
N THR A 40 19.57 11.18 -55.55
CA THR A 40 19.58 9.75 -55.65
C THR A 40 20.92 9.23 -56.13
N LYS A 41 21.46 8.21 -55.49
CA LYS A 41 22.31 7.21 -56.20
C LYS A 41 22.00 5.82 -55.68
N ARG A 42 21.45 5.03 -56.59
CA ARG A 42 21.30 3.58 -56.56
C ARG A 42 22.68 2.93 -56.66
N GLY A 43 22.92 1.88 -55.91
CA GLY A 43 24.02 0.92 -56.12
C GLY A 43 23.57 -0.46 -55.65
N LYS A 44 23.47 -1.36 -56.63
CA LYS A 44 22.94 -2.72 -56.58
C LYS A 44 23.78 -3.68 -55.76
N ALA A 45 23.10 -4.54 -55.07
CA ALA A 45 23.22 -5.97 -54.83
C ALA A 45 24.56 -6.71 -55.07
N LYS A 46 24.91 -7.54 -54.07
CA LYS A 46 25.24 -8.94 -54.34
C LYS A 46 24.99 -9.82 -53.12
N LYS A 47 24.16 -10.84 -53.34
CA LYS A 47 23.99 -12.03 -52.53
C LYS A 47 25.24 -12.89 -52.63
N THR A 48 25.67 -13.46 -51.49
CA THR A 48 26.28 -14.79 -51.45
C THR A 48 26.14 -15.36 -50.03
N SER A 49 25.38 -16.39 -49.88
CA SER A 49 25.55 -17.48 -48.92
C SER A 49 25.90 -18.72 -49.77
N PRO A 50 26.28 -19.84 -49.21
CA PRO A 50 26.74 -20.25 -47.90
C PRO A 50 28.01 -21.11 -47.94
N THR A 51 28.67 -21.34 -46.83
CA THR A 51 29.47 -22.61 -46.71
C THR A 51 29.41 -23.10 -45.25
N LYS A 52 28.94 -24.34 -45.17
CA LYS A 52 29.03 -25.21 -44.01
C LYS A 52 30.50 -25.67 -43.85
N THR A 53 30.94 -25.77 -42.61
CA THR A 53 31.93 -26.79 -42.24
C THR A 53 31.60 -27.30 -40.84
N ASP A 54 31.38 -28.60 -40.81
CA ASP A 54 31.29 -29.49 -39.68
C ASP A 54 32.61 -29.54 -38.89
N SER A 55 32.49 -29.63 -37.55
CA SER A 55 33.35 -30.56 -36.78
C SER A 55 32.79 -30.74 -35.36
N LYS A 56 32.08 -31.83 -35.19
CA LYS A 56 32.34 -32.98 -34.29
C LYS A 56 32.53 -32.66 -32.80
N ASN A 57 31.48 -33.02 -32.10
CA ASN A 57 31.43 -33.50 -30.70
C ASN A 57 32.44 -34.66 -30.47
N PRO A 58 32.85 -34.88 -29.21
CA PRO A 58 32.30 -36.08 -28.61
C PRO A 58 31.77 -35.96 -27.18
N ILE A 59 30.64 -36.58 -27.05
CA ILE A 59 29.93 -37.14 -25.91
C ILE A 59 30.87 -37.87 -24.94
N ARG A 60 30.69 -37.62 -23.63
CA ARG A 60 31.04 -38.61 -22.61
C ARG A 60 29.90 -38.83 -21.65
N LYS A 61 29.51 -40.09 -21.66
CA LYS A 61 28.38 -40.73 -20.99
C LYS A 61 28.60 -40.85 -19.47
N SER A 62 27.48 -40.77 -18.74
CA SER A 62 27.28 -41.28 -17.39
C SER A 62 27.41 -42.80 -17.30
N PRO A 63 27.64 -43.36 -16.13
CA PRO A 63 27.03 -44.66 -15.83
C PRO A 63 26.03 -44.60 -14.67
N LYS A 64 24.90 -45.25 -14.94
CA LYS A 64 23.93 -45.75 -13.98
C LYS A 64 24.41 -47.04 -13.32
N LYS A 65 23.70 -47.32 -12.18
CA LYS A 65 23.51 -48.62 -11.49
C LYS A 65 24.25 -48.71 -10.13
N ALA A 66 23.69 -49.29 -9.06
CA ALA A 66 22.52 -50.14 -8.87
C ALA A 66 22.21 -50.21 -7.36
N ARG A 67 20.92 -50.45 -7.03
CA ARG A 67 20.50 -51.02 -5.72
C ARG A 67 20.79 -52.53 -5.72
N PRO A 68 20.95 -53.15 -4.52
CA PRO A 68 19.93 -54.11 -4.05
C PRO A 68 19.60 -53.98 -2.55
N ALA A 69 18.61 -54.32 -2.18
CA ALA A 69 17.50 -54.98 -1.56
C ALA A 69 17.86 -55.84 -0.33
N LYS A 70 16.99 -55.66 0.70
CA LYS A 70 16.45 -56.60 1.67
C LYS A 70 17.35 -57.20 2.76
N GLY A 71 16.86 -57.03 4.01
CA GLY A 71 17.15 -57.87 5.15
C GLY A 71 16.22 -57.49 6.32
N LEU A 72 15.13 -58.28 6.47
CA LEU A 72 14.30 -58.32 7.68
C LEU A 72 15.08 -58.96 8.83
N SER A 73 14.92 -58.43 10.06
CA SER A 73 14.89 -59.28 11.23
C SER A 73 14.14 -58.63 12.39
N THR A 74 13.22 -59.35 12.90
CA THR A 74 12.33 -59.19 14.05
C THR A 74 13.01 -59.64 15.34
N SER A 75 12.75 -58.95 16.50
CA SER A 75 12.37 -59.58 17.78
C SER A 75 12.25 -58.51 18.88
N LYS A 76 11.04 -58.38 19.38
CA LYS A 76 10.41 -58.81 20.63
C LYS A 76 10.99 -58.29 21.94
N LYS A 77 10.13 -57.47 22.56
CA LYS A 77 9.70 -57.34 23.97
C LYS A 77 10.62 -57.90 25.07
N THR A 78 10.87 -57.09 26.09
CA THR A 78 10.43 -57.48 27.45
C THR A 78 10.31 -56.26 28.39
N ARG A 79 9.22 -56.26 29.12
CA ARG A 79 8.77 -55.33 30.15
C ARG A 79 9.14 -55.98 31.50
N VAL A 80 9.87 -55.28 32.40
CA VAL A 80 9.91 -55.67 33.82
C VAL A 80 9.80 -54.43 34.70
N SER A 81 8.78 -54.44 35.51
CA SER A 81 8.51 -53.54 36.63
C SER A 81 9.12 -54.13 37.93
N ARG A 82 9.59 -53.27 38.84
CA ARG A 82 9.53 -53.45 40.31
C ARG A 82 10.21 -52.25 41.00
N LYS A 83 9.47 -51.51 41.71
CA LYS A 83 9.16 -51.32 43.16
C LYS A 83 10.33 -51.15 44.09
N ARG A 84 10.31 -49.94 44.72
CA ARG A 84 10.58 -49.52 46.12
C ARG A 84 11.83 -50.02 46.89
N SER A 85 12.59 -49.03 47.38
CA SER A 85 12.68 -48.82 48.85
C SER A 85 13.51 -47.57 49.18
N ASP A 86 13.08 -46.91 50.21
CA ASP A 86 13.50 -45.76 50.96
C ASP A 86 14.90 -45.94 51.61
N THR A 87 15.67 -44.86 51.75
CA THR A 87 16.26 -44.35 53.01
C THR A 87 17.43 -43.39 52.73
N GLY A 88 17.35 -42.18 53.21
CA GLY A 88 18.31 -41.59 54.13
C GLY A 88 19.41 -40.63 53.63
N ARG A 89 19.23 -39.35 53.89
CA ARG A 89 20.19 -38.32 54.33
C ARG A 89 21.50 -38.07 53.58
N GLY A 90 21.66 -36.77 53.14
CA GLY A 90 22.96 -36.13 52.97
C GLY A 90 22.85 -34.79 52.24
N LYS A 91 23.03 -33.68 52.96
CA LYS A 91 23.10 -32.32 52.51
C LYS A 91 24.36 -32.04 51.66
N SER A 92 24.25 -31.43 50.50
CA SER A 92 25.23 -30.47 50.00
C SER A 92 24.55 -29.62 48.91
N GLY A 93 24.67 -28.30 49.03
CA GLY A 93 23.95 -27.34 48.21
C GLY A 93 24.55 -27.18 46.79
N GLU A 94 23.68 -27.15 45.82
CA GLU A 94 23.94 -26.60 44.48
C GLU A 94 23.13 -25.32 44.27
N PRO A 95 23.66 -24.38 43.48
CA PRO A 95 23.00 -23.08 43.31
C PRO A 95 21.72 -23.23 42.49
N VAL A 96 20.65 -22.69 43.04
CA VAL A 96 19.34 -22.54 42.38
C VAL A 96 19.51 -21.67 41.13
N ARG A 97 19.40 -22.25 39.95
CA ARG A 97 19.13 -21.53 38.72
C ARG A 97 17.73 -20.97 38.83
N THR A 98 17.63 -19.69 39.11
CA THR A 98 16.40 -18.93 38.94
C THR A 98 16.07 -18.88 37.44
N GLN A 99 15.04 -19.59 37.02
CA GLN A 99 14.40 -19.35 35.72
C GLN A 99 13.83 -17.93 35.74
N PRO A 100 13.98 -17.15 34.67
CA PRO A 100 13.33 -15.84 34.59
C PRO A 100 11.82 -16.05 34.72
N ALA A 101 11.20 -15.21 35.52
CA ALA A 101 9.76 -15.18 35.73
C ALA A 101 9.05 -15.07 34.38
N ARG A 102 8.16 -16.01 34.08
CA ARG A 102 7.22 -15.87 32.98
C ARG A 102 6.33 -14.66 33.28
N LEU A 103 6.37 -13.65 32.40
CA LEU A 103 5.40 -12.56 32.39
C LEU A 103 3.99 -13.14 32.24
N PRO A 104 2.96 -12.59 32.92
CA PRO A 104 1.60 -13.09 32.82
C PRO A 104 1.07 -12.93 31.39
N GLY A 105 0.74 -14.05 30.80
CA GLY A 105 -0.24 -14.27 29.77
C GLY A 105 -0.36 -13.27 28.61
N SER A 106 0.67 -13.10 27.78
CA SER A 106 0.41 -12.65 26.40
C SER A 106 -0.35 -13.75 25.66
N PRO A 107 -1.52 -13.46 25.05
CA PRO A 107 -2.24 -14.45 24.26
C PRO A 107 -1.33 -14.94 23.13
N THR A 108 -1.26 -16.26 22.93
CA THR A 108 -0.51 -16.86 21.83
C THR A 108 -1.01 -16.31 20.49
N ALA A 109 -0.12 -16.03 19.56
CA ALA A 109 -0.38 -15.41 18.25
C ALA A 109 -1.50 -16.10 17.42
N SER A 110 -1.93 -17.31 17.80
CA SER A 110 -2.99 -18.07 17.12
C SER A 110 -4.43 -17.68 17.55
N GLN A 111 -4.62 -16.78 18.50
CA GLN A 111 -5.94 -16.42 19.06
C GLN A 111 -6.35 -14.96 18.81
N ARG A 112 -5.53 -14.13 18.18
CA ARG A 112 -5.89 -12.73 17.91
C ARG A 112 -6.67 -12.64 16.62
N ASN A 113 -7.94 -12.23 16.71
CA ASN A 113 -8.74 -11.81 15.54
C ASN A 113 -8.37 -10.39 15.08
N SER A 114 -7.42 -9.72 15.77
CA SER A 114 -6.96 -8.37 15.43
C SER A 114 -5.97 -8.35 14.26
N PHE A 115 -5.98 -7.26 13.52
CA PHE A 115 -5.05 -7.00 12.42
C PHE A 115 -4.63 -5.53 12.43
N TYR A 116 -3.35 -5.27 12.61
CA TYR A 116 -2.79 -3.93 12.63
C TYR A 116 -1.97 -3.67 11.35
N ILE A 117 -2.39 -2.68 10.59
CA ILE A 117 -1.74 -2.26 9.34
C ILE A 117 -1.45 -0.77 9.35
N THR A 118 -0.33 -0.37 8.77
CA THR A 118 0.07 1.04 8.69
C THR A 118 0.59 1.40 7.31
N THR A 119 0.44 2.67 6.92
CA THR A 119 1.32 3.31 5.93
C THR A 119 2.64 3.70 6.61
N ALA A 120 3.66 4.11 5.83
CA ALA A 120 4.63 5.05 6.35
C ALA A 120 3.94 6.39 6.64
N ILE A 121 4.40 7.13 7.68
CA ILE A 121 3.93 8.48 7.89
C ILE A 121 4.60 9.42 6.89
N ALA A 122 3.81 10.30 6.26
CA ALA A 122 4.29 11.15 5.17
C ALA A 122 5.05 12.36 5.70
N TYR A 123 6.16 12.73 5.04
CA TYR A 123 6.90 13.95 5.36
C TYR A 123 6.23 15.19 4.72
N PRO A 124 5.56 16.07 5.49
CA PRO A 124 4.67 17.09 4.94
C PRO A 124 5.40 18.41 4.56
N ASN A 125 6.57 18.31 3.93
CA ASN A 125 7.32 19.47 3.43
C ASN A 125 6.77 20.04 2.11
N GLY A 126 5.56 19.69 1.75
CA GLY A 126 4.87 20.17 0.56
C GLY A 126 3.51 19.50 0.36
N VAL A 127 2.92 19.67 -0.82
CA VAL A 127 1.62 19.06 -1.17
C VAL A 127 1.75 17.54 -1.39
N PRO A 128 0.70 16.75 -1.09
CA PRO A 128 0.66 15.35 -1.42
C PRO A 128 0.70 15.12 -2.93
N HIS A 129 1.15 13.96 -3.36
CA HIS A 129 1.21 13.55 -4.76
C HIS A 129 0.72 12.10 -4.93
N ILE A 130 0.59 11.64 -6.19
CA ILE A 130 0.04 10.31 -6.47
C ILE A 130 0.82 9.15 -5.84
N GLY A 131 2.09 9.33 -5.48
CA GLY A 131 2.86 8.31 -4.73
C GLY A 131 2.28 8.07 -3.34
N HIS A 132 1.96 9.15 -2.61
CA HIS A 132 1.28 9.06 -1.32
C HIS A 132 -0.13 8.47 -1.46
N ALA A 133 -0.88 8.93 -2.47
CA ALA A 133 -2.21 8.40 -2.77
C ALA A 133 -2.19 6.89 -3.07
N TYR A 134 -1.18 6.42 -3.81
CA TYR A 134 -1.00 5.00 -4.12
C TYR A 134 -0.77 4.15 -2.87
N GLU A 135 0.13 4.59 -1.99
CA GLU A 135 0.41 3.91 -0.71
C GLU A 135 -0.84 3.85 0.17
N ALA A 136 -1.52 4.98 0.34
CA ALA A 136 -2.74 5.08 1.14
C ALA A 136 -3.87 4.19 0.58
N ILE A 137 -4.12 4.22 -0.74
CA ILE A 137 -5.12 3.39 -1.42
C ILE A 137 -4.80 1.90 -1.29
N ALA A 138 -3.54 1.50 -1.46
CA ALA A 138 -3.15 0.10 -1.38
C ALA A 138 -3.27 -0.44 0.05
N THR A 139 -2.85 0.35 1.04
CA THR A 139 -2.98 0.01 2.46
C THR A 139 -4.44 -0.07 2.88
N ASP A 140 -5.28 0.88 2.43
CA ASP A 140 -6.72 0.86 2.66
C ASP A 140 -7.41 -0.37 2.05
N ALA A 141 -7.01 -0.76 0.83
CA ALA A 141 -7.55 -1.96 0.21
C ALA A 141 -7.23 -3.23 1.01
N LEU A 142 -6.02 -3.33 1.56
CA LEU A 142 -5.64 -4.43 2.46
C LEU A 142 -6.43 -4.38 3.78
N ALA A 143 -6.57 -3.20 4.39
CA ALA A 143 -7.34 -3.02 5.62
C ALA A 143 -8.82 -3.39 5.42
N ARG A 144 -9.47 -2.88 4.37
CA ARG A 144 -10.87 -3.21 4.02
C ARG A 144 -11.05 -4.69 3.76
N PHE A 145 -10.10 -5.34 3.06
CA PHE A 145 -10.16 -6.78 2.82
C PHE A 145 -10.19 -7.55 4.14
N GLN A 146 -9.33 -7.22 5.09
CA GLN A 146 -9.28 -7.89 6.40
C GLN A 146 -10.55 -7.64 7.23
N ARG A 147 -11.12 -6.41 7.18
CA ARG A 147 -12.42 -6.11 7.83
C ARG A 147 -13.56 -6.93 7.23
N LEU A 148 -13.61 -7.05 5.89
CA LEU A 148 -14.61 -7.87 5.21
C LEU A 148 -14.42 -9.37 5.48
N ASP A 149 -13.20 -9.80 5.76
CA ASP A 149 -12.88 -11.18 6.18
C ASP A 149 -13.12 -11.44 7.68
N GLY A 150 -13.67 -10.44 8.40
CA GLY A 150 -14.15 -10.57 9.78
C GLY A 150 -13.11 -10.29 10.85
N LYS A 151 -11.97 -9.68 10.49
CA LYS A 151 -10.98 -9.26 11.49
C LYS A 151 -11.31 -7.91 12.10
N ASP A 152 -10.87 -7.75 13.33
CA ASP A 152 -10.82 -6.47 14.03
C ASP A 152 -9.55 -5.73 13.58
N VAL A 153 -9.70 -4.68 12.76
CA VAL A 153 -8.61 -4.01 12.05
C VAL A 153 -8.37 -2.63 12.59
N PHE A 154 -7.11 -2.34 12.92
CA PHE A 154 -6.64 -0.98 13.19
C PHE A 154 -5.72 -0.53 12.06
N PHE A 155 -6.06 0.59 11.42
CA PHE A 155 -5.29 1.19 10.33
C PHE A 155 -4.75 2.55 10.74
N LEU A 156 -3.43 2.65 10.87
CA LEU A 156 -2.70 3.87 11.21
C LEU A 156 -2.07 4.50 9.96
N THR A 157 -2.25 5.81 9.81
CA THR A 157 -1.51 6.68 8.88
C THR A 157 -1.16 7.99 9.59
N GLY A 158 -0.43 8.90 8.94
CA GLY A 158 -0.10 10.17 9.57
C GLY A 158 1.01 10.94 8.89
N THR A 159 1.59 11.90 9.63
CA THR A 159 2.66 12.77 9.15
C THR A 159 3.87 12.79 10.08
N ASP A 160 5.05 12.76 9.46
CA ASP A 160 6.36 13.00 10.07
C ASP A 160 6.71 14.47 9.92
N GLU A 161 6.64 15.23 11.02
CA GLU A 161 6.65 16.69 10.99
C GLU A 161 7.95 17.33 11.50
N HIS A 162 8.91 16.55 11.97
CA HIS A 162 10.15 17.01 12.52
C HIS A 162 11.28 17.05 11.47
N GLY A 163 12.47 17.56 11.88
CA GLY A 163 13.66 17.59 11.05
C GLY A 163 13.92 18.91 10.32
N LEU A 164 15.16 19.05 9.84
CA LEU A 164 15.70 20.30 9.29
C LEU A 164 14.92 20.82 8.05
N LYS A 165 14.39 19.95 7.23
CA LYS A 165 13.60 20.36 6.04
C LYS A 165 12.34 21.14 6.39
N MET A 166 11.66 20.77 7.48
CA MET A 166 10.49 21.51 7.94
C MET A 166 10.87 22.91 8.38
N VAL A 167 11.97 23.05 9.12
CA VAL A 167 12.53 24.34 9.51
C VAL A 167 12.82 25.19 8.27
N GLN A 168 13.58 24.65 7.31
CA GLN A 168 13.91 25.34 6.06
C GLN A 168 12.66 25.74 5.25
N THR A 169 11.65 24.89 5.21
CA THR A 169 10.38 25.21 4.53
C THR A 169 9.67 26.37 5.24
N ALA A 170 9.63 26.36 6.57
CA ALA A 170 9.02 27.40 7.37
C ALA A 170 9.75 28.75 7.22
N GLU A 171 11.07 28.73 7.21
CA GLU A 171 11.91 29.92 6.95
C GLU A 171 11.64 30.53 5.58
N LEU A 172 11.57 29.71 4.52
CA LEU A 172 11.25 30.16 3.17
C LEU A 172 9.85 30.79 3.09
N GLU A 173 8.87 30.23 3.81
CA GLU A 173 7.51 30.75 3.88
C GLU A 173 7.34 31.89 4.92
N LYS A 174 8.34 32.12 5.77
CA LYS A 174 8.31 33.10 6.87
C LYS A 174 7.15 32.88 7.85
N LEU A 175 6.90 31.62 8.18
CA LEU A 175 5.87 31.17 9.11
C LEU A 175 6.50 30.33 10.23
N PRO A 176 5.87 30.26 11.41
CA PRO A 176 6.27 29.30 12.44
C PRO A 176 6.22 27.85 11.91
N THR A 177 7.22 27.04 12.26
CA THR A 177 7.35 25.67 11.76
C THR A 177 6.11 24.84 12.06
N ILE A 178 5.52 24.98 13.24
CA ILE A 178 4.29 24.27 13.62
C ILE A 178 3.08 24.66 12.76
N GLU A 179 2.99 25.89 12.28
CA GLU A 179 1.89 26.32 11.41
C GLU A 179 2.02 25.69 10.02
N VAL A 180 3.26 25.64 9.47
CA VAL A 180 3.55 24.96 8.19
C VAL A 180 3.26 23.48 8.30
N ALA A 181 3.73 22.82 9.36
CA ALA A 181 3.48 21.42 9.64
C ALA A 181 1.99 21.13 9.73
N THR A 182 1.23 21.89 10.53
CA THR A 182 -0.21 21.71 10.73
C THR A 182 -0.99 21.89 9.43
N ARG A 183 -0.72 22.95 8.68
CA ARG A 183 -1.37 23.21 7.40
C ARG A 183 -1.11 22.10 6.40
N ASN A 184 0.12 21.64 6.33
CA ASN A 184 0.49 20.59 5.37
C ASN A 184 -0.03 19.22 5.80
N ALA A 185 0.03 18.85 7.09
CA ALA A 185 -0.58 17.64 7.61
C ALA A 185 -2.07 17.55 7.27
N GLN A 186 -2.79 18.68 7.39
CA GLN A 186 -4.21 18.73 7.01
C GLN A 186 -4.42 18.38 5.53
N ARG A 187 -3.54 18.82 4.61
CA ARG A 187 -3.64 18.47 3.18
C ARG A 187 -3.48 16.98 2.92
N PHE A 188 -2.63 16.28 3.70
CA PHE A 188 -2.51 14.82 3.60
C PHE A 188 -3.76 14.14 4.11
N LYS A 189 -4.30 14.60 5.23
CA LYS A 189 -5.57 14.10 5.77
C LYS A 189 -6.73 14.32 4.80
N ASP A 190 -6.83 15.52 4.21
CA ASP A 190 -7.84 15.84 3.20
C ASP A 190 -7.72 14.92 1.96
N MET A 191 -6.48 14.58 1.54
CA MET A 191 -6.23 13.61 0.46
C MET A 191 -6.78 12.23 0.83
N ASP A 192 -6.47 11.73 2.01
CA ASP A 192 -6.92 10.42 2.46
C ASP A 192 -8.46 10.37 2.54
N GLU A 193 -9.10 11.39 3.10
CA GLU A 193 -10.55 11.51 3.16
C GLU A 193 -11.18 11.59 1.76
N ARG A 194 -10.60 12.41 0.86
CA ARG A 194 -11.08 12.54 -0.54
C ARG A 194 -10.98 11.23 -1.31
N LEU A 195 -9.95 10.43 -1.05
CA LEU A 195 -9.73 9.13 -1.70
C LEU A 195 -10.48 7.97 -1.01
N ASN A 196 -11.32 8.27 -0.02
CA ASN A 196 -12.08 7.29 0.74
C ASN A 196 -11.17 6.26 1.43
N VAL A 197 -10.07 6.73 2.04
CA VAL A 197 -9.18 5.93 2.87
C VAL A 197 -9.79 5.79 4.26
N SER A 198 -9.89 4.56 4.77
CA SER A 198 -10.61 4.22 6.00
C SER A 198 -9.67 4.02 7.19
N PHE A 199 -8.74 4.95 7.40
CA PHE A 199 -7.85 4.91 8.56
C PHE A 199 -8.64 5.09 9.87
N ASP A 200 -8.17 4.45 10.94
CA ASP A 200 -8.75 4.57 12.29
C ASP A 200 -8.07 5.70 13.06
N ARG A 201 -6.78 5.95 12.80
CA ARG A 201 -6.02 7.06 13.40
C ARG A 201 -5.10 7.72 12.39
N PHE A 202 -5.13 9.06 12.39
CA PHE A 202 -4.13 9.90 11.73
C PHE A 202 -3.22 10.50 12.81
N ILE A 203 -1.96 10.02 12.90
CA ILE A 203 -1.00 10.46 13.90
C ILE A 203 -0.12 11.58 13.36
N ARG A 204 0.28 12.48 14.25
CA ARG A 204 1.25 13.54 13.97
C ARG A 204 2.42 13.42 14.94
N THR A 205 3.66 13.52 14.47
CA THR A 205 4.81 13.44 15.36
C THR A 205 4.93 14.62 16.32
N THR A 206 4.24 15.74 16.02
CA THR A 206 4.13 16.91 16.91
C THR A 206 3.12 16.74 18.06
N GLU A 207 2.40 15.60 18.15
CA GLU A 207 1.51 15.32 19.27
C GLU A 207 2.31 15.10 20.57
N GLN A 208 1.81 15.64 21.68
CA GLN A 208 2.46 15.47 22.98
C GLN A 208 2.60 14.01 23.40
N GLN A 209 1.63 13.15 23.03
CA GLN A 209 1.72 11.71 23.29
C GLN A 209 2.92 11.11 22.54
N HIS A 210 3.16 11.53 21.30
CA HIS A 210 4.29 11.03 20.51
C HIS A 210 5.63 11.45 21.11
N HIS A 211 5.75 12.69 21.59
CA HIS A 211 6.95 13.11 22.31
C HIS A 211 7.24 12.23 23.53
N ARG A 212 6.22 11.93 24.36
CA ARG A 212 6.37 11.02 25.51
C ARG A 212 6.80 9.62 25.09
N SER A 213 6.21 9.10 24.00
CA SER A 213 6.55 7.78 23.46
C SER A 213 8.01 7.72 22.98
N SER A 214 8.44 8.74 22.25
CA SER A 214 9.81 8.83 21.74
C SER A 214 10.84 8.97 22.88
N GLN A 215 10.51 9.72 23.92
CA GLN A 215 11.35 9.82 25.11
C GLN A 215 11.41 8.52 25.91
N GLU A 216 10.30 7.79 26.00
CA GLU A 216 10.27 6.50 26.69
C GLU A 216 11.05 5.41 25.96
N ILE A 217 10.93 5.32 24.62
CA ILE A 217 11.73 4.33 23.86
C ILE A 217 13.23 4.66 23.94
N TRP A 218 13.59 5.94 23.85
CA TRP A 218 14.97 6.38 24.06
C TRP A 218 15.50 5.92 25.41
N LYS A 219 14.73 6.16 26.48
CA LYS A 219 15.11 5.77 27.83
C LYS A 219 15.32 4.27 27.96
N ARG A 220 14.39 3.44 27.44
CA ARG A 220 14.53 1.98 27.45
C ARG A 220 15.78 1.50 26.73
N ILE A 221 16.11 2.13 25.58
CA ILE A 221 17.33 1.80 24.82
C ILE A 221 18.59 2.23 25.59
N ALA A 222 18.56 3.40 26.25
CA ALA A 222 19.67 3.89 27.09
C ALA A 222 19.88 3.01 28.33
N ASP A 223 18.80 2.63 29.02
CA ASP A 223 18.84 1.72 30.18
C ASP A 223 19.40 0.33 29.81
N ASN A 224 19.22 -0.10 28.55
CA ASN A 224 19.83 -1.32 28.01
C ASN A 224 21.33 -1.17 27.68
N GLY A 225 21.89 0.04 27.78
CA GLY A 225 23.30 0.33 27.52
C GLY A 225 23.66 0.46 26.04
N ASP A 226 22.66 0.62 25.15
CA ASP A 226 22.84 0.68 23.71
C ASP A 226 22.94 2.11 23.15
N ILE A 227 22.91 3.14 24.01
CA ILE A 227 23.15 4.56 23.64
C ILE A 227 24.44 5.04 24.28
N TYR A 228 25.28 5.74 23.53
CA TYR A 228 26.49 6.39 24.02
C TYR A 228 26.75 7.70 23.27
N LEU A 229 27.41 8.67 23.92
CA LEU A 229 27.78 9.95 23.31
C LEU A 229 29.17 9.83 22.69
N ASP A 230 29.32 10.30 21.44
CA ASP A 230 30.59 10.37 20.72
C ASP A 230 30.57 11.54 19.71
N SER A 231 31.70 11.84 19.09
CA SER A 231 31.78 12.81 18.01
C SER A 231 31.58 12.10 16.67
N TYR A 232 30.67 12.62 15.87
CA TYR A 232 30.45 12.15 14.50
C TYR A 232 31.07 13.13 13.50
N ALA A 233 31.81 12.58 12.54
CA ALA A 233 32.28 13.32 11.39
C ALA A 233 31.93 12.51 10.11
N GLY A 234 31.19 13.11 9.18
CA GLY A 234 30.75 12.39 7.98
C GLY A 234 29.98 13.28 6.99
N TRP A 235 29.66 12.68 5.84
CA TRP A 235 28.92 13.34 4.77
C TRP A 235 27.41 13.27 5.02
N TYR A 236 26.79 14.41 5.34
CA TYR A 236 25.37 14.52 5.63
C TYR A 236 24.57 15.01 4.42
N SER A 237 23.50 14.33 4.09
CA SER A 237 22.49 14.80 3.12
C SER A 237 21.30 15.39 3.85
N VAL A 238 21.11 16.69 3.74
CA VAL A 238 19.91 17.37 4.26
C VAL A 238 18.64 16.84 3.61
N ARG A 239 18.69 16.48 2.32
CA ARG A 239 17.53 15.96 1.59
C ARG A 239 17.13 14.56 2.03
N ASP A 240 18.08 13.68 2.28
CA ASP A 240 17.81 12.29 2.65
C ASP A 240 17.76 12.13 4.18
N GLU A 241 18.13 13.21 4.90
CA GLU A 241 18.31 13.25 6.35
C GLU A 241 19.15 12.08 6.87
N ALA A 242 20.22 11.76 6.14
CA ALA A 242 21.07 10.61 6.38
C ALA A 242 22.54 10.96 6.24
N TYR A 243 23.37 10.29 7.04
CA TYR A 243 24.81 10.30 6.89
C TYR A 243 25.26 9.18 5.96
N TYR A 244 26.32 9.49 5.21
CA TYR A 244 26.98 8.56 4.32
C TYR A 244 28.47 8.49 4.62
N SER A 245 29.07 7.32 4.48
CA SER A 245 30.53 7.18 4.54
C SER A 245 31.18 7.74 3.27
N GLU A 246 32.49 7.98 3.33
CA GLU A 246 33.25 8.43 2.15
C GLU A 246 33.04 7.50 0.94
N GLU A 247 33.02 6.18 1.17
CA GLU A 247 32.87 5.16 0.15
C GLU A 247 31.48 5.11 -0.48
N GLU A 248 30.46 5.60 0.24
CA GLU A 248 29.07 5.67 -0.25
C GLU A 248 28.83 6.93 -1.08
N THR A 249 29.77 7.88 -1.10
CA THR A 249 29.61 9.16 -1.78
C THR A 249 30.50 9.28 -3.00
N VAL A 250 30.07 10.06 -3.99
CA VAL A 250 30.82 10.31 -5.22
C VAL A 250 30.94 11.82 -5.45
N LEU A 251 32.18 12.28 -5.72
CA LEU A 251 32.42 13.66 -6.14
C LEU A 251 32.04 13.82 -7.61
N GLY A 252 31.10 14.73 -7.91
CA GLY A 252 30.67 15.06 -9.25
C GLY A 252 31.68 15.92 -10.02
N GLU A 253 31.53 16.02 -11.34
CA GLU A 253 32.34 16.92 -12.19
C GLU A 253 32.13 18.41 -11.86
N ASP A 254 31.00 18.75 -11.26
CA ASP A 254 30.65 20.07 -10.74
C ASP A 254 31.25 20.37 -9.35
N ASN A 255 32.16 19.53 -8.87
CA ASN A 255 32.78 19.59 -7.55
C ASN A 255 31.80 19.48 -6.38
N VAL A 256 30.59 18.96 -6.61
CA VAL A 256 29.59 18.67 -5.57
C VAL A 256 29.64 17.17 -5.26
N ARG A 257 29.85 16.86 -3.97
CA ARG A 257 29.79 15.45 -3.51
C ARG A 257 28.33 15.03 -3.35
N ARG A 258 28.02 13.80 -3.76
CA ARG A 258 26.65 13.27 -3.74
C ARG A 258 26.60 11.89 -3.10
N GLY A 259 25.54 11.67 -2.34
CA GLY A 259 25.20 10.37 -1.75
C GLY A 259 24.59 9.39 -2.78
N PRO A 260 24.28 8.16 -2.36
CA PRO A 260 23.76 7.08 -3.23
C PRO A 260 22.46 7.45 -3.99
N GLN A 261 21.70 8.39 -3.47
CA GLN A 261 20.45 8.86 -4.10
C GLN A 261 20.66 10.05 -5.05
N GLY A 262 21.93 10.41 -5.31
CA GLY A 262 22.30 11.54 -6.16
C GLY A 262 22.08 12.92 -5.50
N THR A 263 21.86 12.97 -4.20
CA THR A 263 21.67 14.18 -3.40
C THR A 263 22.99 14.77 -2.97
N ALA A 264 23.11 16.09 -2.96
CA ALA A 264 24.28 16.77 -2.42
C ALA A 264 24.48 16.41 -0.95
N VAL A 265 25.75 16.25 -0.54
CA VAL A 265 26.14 15.99 0.84
C VAL A 265 27.20 16.98 1.27
N GLU A 266 27.16 17.36 2.55
CA GLU A 266 28.08 18.29 3.20
C GLU A 266 28.81 17.57 4.32
N TRP A 267 30.08 17.95 4.55
CA TRP A 267 30.83 17.39 5.67
C TRP A 267 30.39 18.06 6.97
N VAL A 268 29.95 17.23 7.92
CA VAL A 268 29.48 17.70 9.24
C VAL A 268 30.29 16.99 10.31
N GLU A 269 30.72 17.74 11.32
CA GLU A 269 31.32 17.21 12.54
C GLU A 269 30.55 17.77 13.73
N GLU A 270 29.89 16.88 14.47
CA GLU A 270 29.10 17.25 15.64
C GLU A 270 29.17 16.18 16.73
N LYS A 271 28.92 16.54 17.98
CA LYS A 271 28.64 15.59 19.04
C LYS A 271 27.28 14.97 18.81
N SER A 272 27.18 13.67 18.91
CA SER A 272 25.94 12.95 18.71
C SER A 272 25.84 11.74 19.63
N TYR A 273 24.64 11.40 20.03
CA TYR A 273 24.35 10.11 20.62
C TYR A 273 24.31 9.04 19.53
N PHE A 274 24.90 7.88 19.85
CA PHE A 274 24.95 6.74 18.96
C PHE A 274 24.17 5.57 19.54
N PHE A 275 23.41 4.89 18.67
CA PHE A 275 22.82 3.60 18.95
C PHE A 275 23.76 2.48 18.49
N ARG A 276 24.00 1.45 19.33
CA ARG A 276 24.88 0.30 19.03
C ARG A 276 24.23 -0.66 18.01
N LEU A 277 23.91 -0.15 16.83
CA LEU A 277 23.26 -0.92 15.77
C LEU A 277 24.10 -2.16 15.37
N SER A 278 25.43 -2.05 15.38
CA SER A 278 26.35 -3.14 15.08
C SER A 278 26.13 -4.37 15.97
N ALA A 279 25.71 -4.19 17.22
CA ALA A 279 25.41 -5.28 18.17
C ALA A 279 24.15 -6.08 17.80
N TYR A 280 23.34 -5.59 16.86
CA TYR A 280 22.09 -6.21 16.43
C TYR A 280 22.19 -7.00 15.13
N GLN A 281 23.33 -7.00 14.45
CA GLN A 281 23.53 -7.67 13.17
C GLN A 281 23.07 -9.12 13.18
N ASP A 282 23.59 -9.93 14.10
CA ASP A 282 23.28 -11.36 14.17
C ASP A 282 21.83 -11.62 14.62
N LYS A 283 21.30 -10.76 15.51
CA LYS A 283 19.89 -10.82 15.92
C LYS A 283 18.94 -10.57 14.74
N LEU A 284 19.27 -9.59 13.90
CA LEU A 284 18.49 -9.28 12.69
C LEU A 284 18.58 -10.40 11.66
N LEU A 285 19.76 -10.94 11.39
CA LEU A 285 19.92 -12.09 10.49
C LEU A 285 19.14 -13.31 10.98
N THR A 286 19.14 -13.54 12.30
CA THR A 286 18.35 -14.60 12.94
C THR A 286 16.84 -14.35 12.79
N LEU A 287 16.39 -13.10 12.95
CA LEU A 287 14.99 -12.72 12.72
C LEU A 287 14.57 -13.07 11.29
N TYR A 288 15.36 -12.68 10.27
CA TYR A 288 15.01 -12.93 8.86
C TYR A 288 15.06 -14.42 8.48
N GLN A 289 15.88 -15.22 9.16
CA GLN A 289 15.91 -16.68 8.99
C GLN A 289 14.68 -17.35 9.58
N ASN A 290 14.29 -16.94 10.80
CA ASN A 290 13.19 -17.54 11.54
C ASN A 290 11.82 -17.06 11.01
N GLN A 291 11.77 -15.87 10.42
CA GLN A 291 10.57 -15.27 9.82
C GLN A 291 10.83 -14.92 8.35
N PRO A 292 10.79 -15.91 7.44
CA PRO A 292 11.14 -15.70 6.04
C PRO A 292 10.23 -14.68 5.33
N ASP A 293 9.03 -14.44 5.86
CA ASP A 293 8.05 -13.47 5.33
C ASP A 293 8.14 -12.10 6.00
N PHE A 294 9.11 -11.87 6.88
CA PHE A 294 9.29 -10.59 7.59
C PHE A 294 9.48 -9.40 6.63
N ILE A 295 10.15 -9.60 5.51
CA ILE A 295 10.39 -8.57 4.49
C ILE A 295 9.79 -9.01 3.16
N GLY A 296 8.99 -8.16 2.55
CA GLY A 296 8.47 -8.32 1.20
C GLY A 296 8.65 -7.05 0.34
N PRO A 297 8.70 -7.21 -0.97
CA PRO A 297 8.88 -8.44 -1.76
C PRO A 297 10.30 -9.03 -1.68
N ASP A 298 10.53 -10.21 -2.24
CA ASP A 298 11.83 -10.92 -2.15
C ASP A 298 13.03 -10.10 -2.64
N SER A 299 12.84 -9.25 -3.65
CA SER A 299 13.91 -8.35 -4.12
C SER A 299 14.40 -7.41 -3.02
N ARG A 300 13.50 -6.88 -2.20
CA ARG A 300 13.83 -6.00 -1.07
C ARG A 300 14.42 -6.78 0.10
N LYS A 301 13.91 -7.99 0.37
CA LYS A 301 14.48 -8.90 1.36
C LYS A 301 15.95 -9.20 1.08
N ASN A 302 16.27 -9.54 -0.18
CA ASN A 302 17.63 -9.84 -0.59
C ASN A 302 18.57 -8.62 -0.45
N GLU A 303 18.07 -7.43 -0.78
CA GLU A 303 18.79 -6.17 -0.59
C GLU A 303 19.12 -5.93 0.88
N VAL A 304 18.13 -6.05 1.77
CA VAL A 304 18.30 -5.84 3.22
C VAL A 304 19.26 -6.88 3.80
N ILE A 305 19.11 -8.16 3.47
CA ILE A 305 19.99 -9.22 3.97
C ILE A 305 21.44 -8.97 3.50
N SER A 306 21.65 -8.55 2.25
CA SER A 306 22.96 -8.18 1.74
C SER A 306 23.57 -7.01 2.51
N PHE A 307 22.77 -5.98 2.77
CA PHE A 307 23.19 -4.81 3.54
C PHE A 307 23.64 -5.19 4.95
N VAL A 308 22.80 -5.96 5.67
CA VAL A 308 23.12 -6.39 7.05
C VAL A 308 24.36 -7.30 7.08
N LYS A 309 24.52 -8.23 6.13
CA LYS A 309 25.71 -9.10 6.01
C LYS A 309 26.97 -8.34 5.66
N GLY A 310 26.85 -7.16 5.04
CA GLY A 310 27.98 -6.28 4.74
C GLY A 310 28.64 -5.66 5.97
N GLY A 311 28.02 -5.80 7.14
CA GLY A 311 28.48 -5.22 8.40
C GLY A 311 27.71 -3.95 8.75
N LEU A 312 27.06 -3.94 9.92
CA LEU A 312 26.37 -2.78 10.45
C LEU A 312 27.34 -1.91 11.24
N ARG A 313 27.20 -0.60 11.11
CA ARG A 313 27.89 0.42 11.91
C ARG A 313 26.88 1.03 12.88
N ASP A 314 27.39 1.55 14.00
CA ASP A 314 26.57 2.25 14.97
C ASP A 314 25.96 3.50 14.36
N LEU A 315 24.73 3.81 14.75
CA LEU A 315 23.90 4.84 14.14
C LEU A 315 23.87 6.09 15.00
N SER A 316 24.23 7.26 14.45
CA SER A 316 24.01 8.55 15.08
C SER A 316 22.50 8.83 15.20
N ILE A 317 22.00 9.04 16.42
CA ILE A 317 20.57 9.15 16.74
C ILE A 317 20.18 10.47 17.39
N SER A 318 21.04 11.49 17.38
CA SER A 318 20.69 12.85 17.82
C SER A 318 21.29 13.92 16.92
N ARG A 319 20.80 15.16 17.04
CA ARG A 319 21.26 16.34 16.32
C ARG A 319 21.31 17.54 17.27
N THR A 320 22.26 18.45 17.00
CA THR A 320 22.40 19.74 17.71
C THR A 320 22.27 20.95 16.76
N THR A 321 22.15 20.69 15.46
CA THR A 321 22.14 21.73 14.42
C THR A 321 20.79 22.45 14.26
N PHE A 322 19.73 21.94 14.88
CA PHE A 322 18.37 22.50 14.91
C PHE A 322 17.65 22.00 16.17
N ASP A 323 16.57 22.68 16.56
CA ASP A 323 15.78 22.43 17.78
C ASP A 323 14.37 21.87 17.50
N TRP A 324 13.98 21.75 16.22
CA TRP A 324 12.69 21.26 15.81
C TRP A 324 12.64 19.72 15.75
N GLY A 325 12.28 19.10 16.88
CA GLY A 325 12.22 17.66 17.06
C GLY A 325 11.87 17.29 18.50
N VAL A 326 11.87 16.00 18.79
CA VAL A 326 11.72 15.50 20.15
C VAL A 326 13.06 15.66 20.89
N GLN A 327 13.05 16.37 21.99
CA GLN A 327 14.27 16.58 22.80
C GLN A 327 14.71 15.27 23.46
N VAL A 328 16.03 15.06 23.49
CA VAL A 328 16.66 13.96 24.21
C VAL A 328 16.41 14.14 25.72
N PRO A 329 15.97 13.09 26.44
CA PRO A 329 15.84 13.16 27.89
C PRO A 329 17.16 13.55 28.58
N ASP A 330 17.07 14.49 29.53
CA ASP A 330 18.19 15.00 30.33
C ASP A 330 19.29 15.76 29.55
N ASP A 331 19.14 15.94 28.23
CA ASP A 331 20.07 16.70 27.40
C ASP A 331 19.31 17.52 26.33
N PRO A 332 18.79 18.70 26.70
CA PRO A 332 17.96 19.52 25.82
C PRO A 332 18.73 20.22 24.69
N GLU A 333 20.09 20.14 24.67
CA GLU A 333 20.89 20.61 23.54
C GLU A 333 20.76 19.70 22.31
N HIS A 334 20.29 18.46 22.54
CA HIS A 334 20.09 17.47 21.50
C HIS A 334 18.61 17.24 21.19
N VAL A 335 18.25 17.13 19.93
CA VAL A 335 16.98 16.55 19.46
C VAL A 335 17.23 15.16 18.91
N MET A 336 16.21 14.29 19.03
CA MET A 336 16.29 12.94 18.50
C MET A 336 16.40 12.94 16.97
N TYR A 337 17.15 12.00 16.44
CA TYR A 337 17.22 11.74 15.02
C TYR A 337 15.85 11.38 14.48
N VAL A 338 15.50 12.01 13.36
CA VAL A 338 14.15 11.93 12.77
C VAL A 338 13.62 10.49 12.58
N TRP A 339 14.50 9.53 12.30
CA TRP A 339 14.07 8.13 12.11
C TRP A 339 13.78 7.37 13.41
N LEU A 340 14.46 7.68 14.53
CA LEU A 340 14.04 7.12 15.82
C LEU A 340 12.72 7.72 16.26
N ASP A 341 12.57 9.03 16.08
CA ASP A 341 11.34 9.77 16.30
C ASP A 341 10.20 9.22 15.39
N ALA A 342 10.36 9.32 14.07
CA ALA A 342 9.34 8.91 13.12
C ALA A 342 8.87 7.46 13.32
N LEU A 343 9.79 6.49 13.46
CA LEU A 343 9.42 5.07 13.60
C LEU A 343 8.62 4.76 14.87
N THR A 344 8.80 5.55 15.92
CA THR A 344 8.05 5.42 17.17
C THR A 344 6.54 5.66 17.00
N ASN A 345 6.12 6.34 15.91
CA ASN A 345 4.69 6.56 15.62
C ASN A 345 3.87 5.26 15.65
N TYR A 346 4.46 4.15 15.19
CA TYR A 346 3.75 2.87 15.05
C TYR A 346 3.30 2.29 16.38
N ILE A 347 4.05 2.51 17.44
CA ILE A 347 3.66 2.10 18.79
C ILE A 347 2.86 3.20 19.50
N THR A 348 3.19 4.47 19.27
CA THR A 348 2.39 5.60 19.80
C THR A 348 0.95 5.51 19.33
N GLY A 349 0.74 5.13 18.06
CA GLY A 349 -0.58 5.02 17.45
C GLY A 349 -1.53 4.08 18.18
N VAL A 350 -1.01 3.11 18.91
CA VAL A 350 -1.76 2.09 19.66
C VAL A 350 -1.56 2.18 21.17
N GLY A 351 -1.10 3.36 21.68
CA GLY A 351 -1.15 3.68 23.11
C GLY A 351 0.18 3.80 23.82
N PHE A 352 1.31 3.29 23.26
CA PHE A 352 2.61 3.38 23.93
C PHE A 352 2.91 4.83 24.41
N PRO A 353 3.48 5.02 25.59
CA PRO A 353 4.08 4.04 26.48
C PRO A 353 3.10 3.36 27.46
N ASP A 354 1.82 3.65 27.40
CA ASP A 354 0.80 3.03 28.23
C ASP A 354 0.42 1.66 27.63
N GLU A 355 1.01 0.59 28.17
CA GLU A 355 0.74 -0.78 27.71
C GLU A 355 -0.63 -1.32 28.20
N ASP A 356 -1.34 -0.57 29.04
CA ASP A 356 -2.73 -0.82 29.46
C ASP A 356 -3.74 -0.10 28.54
N ASP A 357 -3.29 0.72 27.56
CA ASP A 357 -4.17 1.34 26.56
C ASP A 357 -5.00 0.27 25.83
N PRO A 358 -6.31 0.49 25.67
CA PRO A 358 -7.20 -0.45 24.98
C PRO A 358 -6.71 -0.88 23.59
N ASN A 359 -5.94 -0.04 22.88
CA ASN A 359 -5.42 -0.34 21.55
C ASN A 359 -4.08 -1.08 21.57
N TRP A 360 -3.38 -1.17 22.72
CA TRP A 360 -2.08 -1.85 22.80
C TRP A 360 -2.14 -3.30 22.35
N HIS A 361 -3.29 -3.95 22.48
CA HIS A 361 -3.49 -5.32 22.01
C HIS A 361 -3.30 -5.50 20.49
N TYR A 362 -3.34 -4.43 19.67
CA TYR A 362 -3.02 -4.50 18.25
C TYR A 362 -1.51 -4.68 18.00
N TRP A 363 -0.64 -4.21 18.91
CA TRP A 363 0.80 -4.45 18.77
C TRP A 363 1.17 -5.91 19.03
N PRO A 364 2.09 -6.55 18.29
CA PRO A 364 2.87 -6.02 17.17
C PRO A 364 2.08 -5.94 15.86
N ALA A 365 2.40 -4.93 15.05
CA ALA A 365 1.78 -4.70 13.75
C ALA A 365 1.91 -5.92 12.82
N ASP A 366 0.81 -6.25 12.12
CA ASP A 366 0.79 -7.34 11.14
C ASP A 366 1.58 -6.98 9.88
N VAL A 367 1.49 -5.72 9.43
CA VAL A 367 2.30 -5.25 8.31
C VAL A 367 2.45 -3.73 8.30
N HIS A 368 3.67 -3.27 8.09
CA HIS A 368 3.98 -1.89 7.68
C HIS A 368 4.11 -1.84 6.17
N ILE A 369 3.26 -1.05 5.51
CA ILE A 369 3.33 -0.76 4.07
C ILE A 369 4.15 0.51 3.91
N ILE A 370 5.20 0.45 3.10
CA ILE A 370 6.18 1.54 2.98
C ILE A 370 6.69 1.72 1.54
N GLY A 371 7.23 2.88 1.22
CA GLY A 371 8.03 3.07 0.01
C GLY A 371 9.35 2.29 0.03
N LYS A 372 9.79 1.80 -1.11
CA LYS A 372 11.03 0.99 -1.21
C LYS A 372 12.30 1.72 -0.78
N ASP A 373 12.31 3.04 -0.83
CA ASP A 373 13.43 3.92 -0.48
C ASP A 373 13.71 3.96 1.03
N ILE A 374 12.70 3.64 1.85
CA ILE A 374 12.81 3.66 3.30
C ILE A 374 12.86 2.25 3.93
N ILE A 375 13.15 1.23 3.11
CA ILE A 375 13.16 -0.17 3.57
C ILE A 375 14.17 -0.43 4.68
N ARG A 376 15.36 0.19 4.63
CA ARG A 376 16.42 -0.01 5.64
C ARG A 376 15.99 0.48 7.02
N PHE A 377 15.30 1.61 7.08
CA PHE A 377 14.80 2.16 8.35
C PHE A 377 13.79 1.21 9.02
N HIS A 378 12.87 0.64 8.24
CA HIS A 378 11.80 -0.21 8.76
C HIS A 378 12.21 -1.67 8.97
N ALA A 379 13.15 -2.18 8.17
CA ALA A 379 13.55 -3.58 8.25
C ALA A 379 14.84 -3.81 9.06
N VAL A 380 15.66 -2.75 9.30
CA VAL A 380 16.91 -2.86 10.06
C VAL A 380 16.86 -2.03 11.34
N TYR A 381 16.67 -0.71 11.24
CA TYR A 381 16.75 0.18 12.41
C TYR A 381 15.58 -0.05 13.36
N TRP A 382 14.36 -0.06 12.85
CA TRP A 382 13.17 -0.23 13.67
C TRP A 382 13.17 -1.53 14.49
N PRO A 383 13.37 -2.72 13.90
CA PRO A 383 13.44 -3.93 14.71
C PRO A 383 14.63 -3.94 15.70
N ALA A 384 15.76 -3.29 15.38
CA ALA A 384 16.86 -3.17 16.32
C ALA A 384 16.51 -2.27 17.52
N PHE A 385 15.86 -1.13 17.30
CA PHE A 385 15.35 -0.26 18.38
C PHE A 385 14.36 -0.99 19.28
N LEU A 386 13.40 -1.70 18.68
CA LEU A 386 12.41 -2.48 19.42
C LEU A 386 13.06 -3.59 20.25
N MET A 387 14.01 -4.33 19.68
CA MET A 387 14.75 -5.37 20.40
C MET A 387 15.54 -4.79 21.58
N SER A 388 16.14 -3.61 21.42
CA SER A 388 16.87 -2.92 22.48
C SER A 388 15.92 -2.43 23.57
N ALA A 389 14.77 -1.86 23.19
CA ALA A 389 13.77 -1.36 24.13
C ALA A 389 12.95 -2.49 24.81
N GLY A 390 13.19 -3.78 24.47
CA GLY A 390 12.41 -4.90 25.00
C GLY A 390 10.98 -4.99 24.50
N ILE A 391 10.67 -4.34 23.36
CA ILE A 391 9.34 -4.32 22.74
C ILE A 391 9.28 -5.39 21.63
N PRO A 392 8.16 -6.14 21.50
CA PRO A 392 8.00 -7.10 20.42
C PRO A 392 8.18 -6.45 19.03
N VAL A 393 8.87 -7.14 18.12
CA VAL A 393 9.09 -6.66 16.74
C VAL A 393 7.82 -6.85 15.91
N GLN A 394 7.56 -5.94 14.98
CA GLN A 394 6.49 -6.06 13.98
C GLN A 394 6.59 -7.38 13.21
N LYS A 395 5.46 -7.88 12.67
CA LYS A 395 5.44 -9.19 11.99
C LYS A 395 5.95 -9.11 10.55
N ARG A 396 5.70 -7.98 9.86
CA ARG A 396 6.08 -7.82 8.45
C ARG A 396 6.33 -6.37 8.06
N VAL A 397 7.25 -6.17 7.13
CA VAL A 397 7.46 -4.94 6.37
C VAL A 397 7.28 -5.26 4.89
N TYR A 398 6.42 -4.53 4.18
CA TYR A 398 6.23 -4.72 2.74
C TYR A 398 6.47 -3.41 1.99
N ALA A 399 7.46 -3.43 1.09
CA ALA A 399 7.85 -2.25 0.35
C ALA A 399 7.23 -2.22 -1.04
N HIS A 400 6.47 -1.16 -1.34
CA HIS A 400 5.96 -0.90 -2.69
C HIS A 400 6.97 -0.13 -3.54
N GLY A 401 6.80 -0.21 -4.88
CA GLY A 401 7.61 0.52 -5.84
C GLY A 401 7.13 1.96 -6.07
N PHE A 402 7.88 2.69 -6.91
CA PHE A 402 7.51 4.05 -7.29
C PHE A 402 6.49 4.07 -8.43
N LEU A 403 5.70 5.13 -8.48
CA LEU A 403 4.91 5.47 -9.64
C LEU A 403 5.68 6.49 -10.49
N PHE A 404 5.89 6.16 -11.76
CA PHE A 404 6.48 7.05 -12.75
C PHE A 404 5.39 7.75 -13.55
N ASN A 405 5.62 9.01 -13.91
CA ASN A 405 4.79 9.72 -14.86
C ASN A 405 5.38 9.53 -16.26
N ARG A 406 4.69 8.77 -17.13
CA ARG A 406 5.16 8.44 -18.49
C ARG A 406 6.60 7.87 -18.55
N GLY A 407 6.97 7.07 -17.54
CA GLY A 407 8.29 6.46 -17.44
C GLY A 407 9.35 7.34 -16.77
N GLU A 408 9.03 8.56 -16.36
CA GLU A 408 9.94 9.47 -15.66
C GLU A 408 9.62 9.55 -14.15
N LYS A 409 10.67 9.59 -13.32
CA LYS A 409 10.49 9.79 -11.87
C LYS A 409 9.88 11.18 -11.61
N MET A 410 8.79 11.21 -10.84
CA MET A 410 8.19 12.47 -10.45
C MET A 410 9.10 13.28 -9.53
N SER A 411 9.24 14.56 -9.84
CA SER A 411 10.04 15.48 -9.04
C SER A 411 9.44 16.89 -9.12
N LYS A 412 9.41 17.59 -8.00
CA LYS A 412 8.98 19.01 -7.94
C LYS A 412 9.86 19.90 -8.84
N SER A 413 11.16 19.60 -8.92
CA SER A 413 12.11 20.35 -9.75
C SER A 413 11.89 20.16 -11.27
N VAL A 414 11.30 19.03 -11.67
CA VAL A 414 10.95 18.74 -13.08
C VAL A 414 9.53 19.25 -13.40
N GLY A 415 8.71 19.54 -12.39
CA GLY A 415 7.34 20.01 -12.58
C GLY A 415 6.36 18.94 -13.09
N ASN A 416 6.74 17.65 -12.98
CA ASN A 416 5.93 16.51 -13.46
C ASN A 416 5.18 15.78 -12.33
N VAL A 417 5.07 16.42 -11.17
CA VAL A 417 4.29 15.91 -10.04
C VAL A 417 2.80 15.95 -10.35
N VAL A 418 2.12 14.84 -10.14
CA VAL A 418 0.69 14.69 -10.41
C VAL A 418 -0.10 14.83 -9.13
N ASP A 419 -1.08 15.74 -9.16
CA ASP A 419 -1.97 16.01 -8.03
C ASP A 419 -3.07 14.95 -7.93
N PRO A 420 -3.22 14.25 -6.79
CA PRO A 420 -4.24 13.22 -6.61
C PRO A 420 -5.67 13.75 -6.59
N PHE A 421 -5.88 15.00 -6.16
CA PHE A 421 -7.21 15.62 -6.16
C PHE A 421 -7.73 15.82 -7.58
N SER A 422 -6.89 16.35 -8.47
CA SER A 422 -7.21 16.54 -9.88
C SER A 422 -7.54 15.22 -10.58
N LEU A 423 -6.80 14.14 -10.25
CA LEU A 423 -7.11 12.82 -10.81
C LEU A 423 -8.44 12.26 -10.29
N ALA A 424 -8.71 12.41 -9.01
CA ALA A 424 -9.98 11.97 -8.41
C ALA A 424 -11.17 12.73 -8.98
N GLU A 425 -10.99 14.02 -9.33
CA GLU A 425 -12.00 14.83 -9.99
C GLU A 425 -12.21 14.39 -11.45
N GLN A 426 -11.13 14.19 -12.19
CA GLN A 426 -11.17 13.85 -13.62
C GLN A 426 -11.74 12.46 -13.87
N TYR A 427 -11.33 11.46 -13.12
CA TYR A 427 -11.68 10.05 -13.41
C TYR A 427 -12.70 9.44 -12.44
N GLY A 428 -12.86 10.02 -11.27
CA GLY A 428 -13.59 9.45 -10.14
C GLY A 428 -12.68 8.65 -9.21
N VAL A 429 -13.04 8.66 -7.91
CA VAL A 429 -12.22 8.04 -6.85
C VAL A 429 -12.08 6.53 -7.06
N ASP A 430 -13.18 5.81 -7.24
CA ASP A 430 -13.15 4.34 -7.37
C ASP A 430 -12.44 3.89 -8.66
N GLN A 431 -12.54 4.66 -9.74
CA GLN A 431 -11.83 4.41 -11.00
C GLN A 431 -10.31 4.57 -10.83
N MET A 432 -9.89 5.62 -10.13
CA MET A 432 -8.50 5.87 -9.79
C MET A 432 -7.94 4.77 -8.87
N ARG A 433 -8.68 4.40 -7.81
CA ARG A 433 -8.34 3.30 -6.91
C ARG A 433 -8.18 1.98 -7.67
N TYR A 434 -9.16 1.63 -8.50
CA TYR A 434 -9.11 0.43 -9.33
C TYR A 434 -7.89 0.41 -10.24
N PHE A 435 -7.62 1.52 -10.94
CA PHE A 435 -6.45 1.62 -11.82
C PHE A 435 -5.15 1.33 -11.07
N PHE A 436 -4.88 1.99 -9.95
CA PHE A 436 -3.66 1.80 -9.20
C PHE A 436 -3.50 0.37 -8.67
N LEU A 437 -4.56 -0.23 -8.18
CA LEU A 437 -4.53 -1.57 -7.61
C LEU A 437 -4.49 -2.68 -8.66
N ARG A 438 -4.95 -2.39 -9.88
CA ARG A 438 -5.07 -3.36 -10.98
C ARG A 438 -3.89 -3.33 -11.94
N GLU A 439 -3.43 -2.12 -12.29
CA GLU A 439 -2.39 -1.93 -13.31
C GLU A 439 -1.00 -2.19 -12.76
N VAL A 440 -0.74 -1.77 -11.53
CA VAL A 440 0.59 -1.84 -10.92
C VAL A 440 0.69 -3.10 -10.05
N PRO A 441 1.55 -4.09 -10.40
CA PRO A 441 1.85 -5.19 -9.48
C PRO A 441 2.44 -4.66 -8.19
N PHE A 442 1.72 -4.78 -7.08
CA PHE A 442 2.15 -4.22 -5.80
C PHE A 442 3.50 -4.79 -5.37
N GLY A 443 4.43 -3.93 -5.01
CA GLY A 443 5.85 -4.27 -4.76
C GLY A 443 6.79 -3.98 -5.93
N GLN A 444 6.27 -3.64 -7.12
CA GLN A 444 7.04 -3.24 -8.30
C GLN A 444 6.82 -1.77 -8.65
N ASP A 445 7.72 -1.21 -9.44
CA ASP A 445 7.52 0.11 -10.01
C ASP A 445 6.41 0.09 -11.06
N GLY A 446 5.59 1.13 -11.08
CA GLY A 446 4.50 1.30 -12.02
C GLY A 446 4.61 2.59 -12.81
N SER A 447 3.88 2.69 -13.90
CA SER A 447 3.78 3.91 -14.70
C SER A 447 2.34 4.38 -14.78
N TYR A 448 2.15 5.66 -14.57
CA TYR A 448 0.89 6.36 -14.76
C TYR A 448 0.88 7.02 -16.14
N ASN A 449 -0.20 6.83 -16.87
CA ASN A 449 -0.53 7.64 -18.03
C ASN A 449 -2.06 7.69 -18.23
N HIS A 450 -2.52 8.76 -18.87
CA HIS A 450 -3.95 9.02 -19.10
C HIS A 450 -4.61 7.88 -19.93
N GLU A 451 -3.95 7.44 -20.98
CA GLU A 451 -4.46 6.45 -21.92
C GLU A 451 -4.71 5.09 -21.23
N ALA A 452 -3.82 4.70 -20.33
CA ALA A 452 -3.98 3.45 -19.56
C ALA A 452 -5.14 3.55 -18.57
N ILE A 453 -5.32 4.69 -17.89
CA ILE A 453 -6.47 4.91 -17.00
C ILE A 453 -7.77 4.82 -17.78
N VAL A 454 -7.89 5.56 -18.88
CA VAL A 454 -9.09 5.56 -19.72
C VAL A 454 -9.39 4.18 -20.29
N ALA A 455 -8.35 3.46 -20.74
CA ALA A 455 -8.49 2.08 -21.21
C ALA A 455 -9.08 1.16 -20.13
N ARG A 456 -8.58 1.23 -18.89
CA ARG A 456 -9.10 0.43 -17.76
C ARG A 456 -10.52 0.82 -17.39
N ILE A 457 -10.84 2.11 -17.31
CA ILE A 457 -12.19 2.57 -17.01
C ILE A 457 -13.17 2.06 -18.07
N ASN A 458 -12.83 2.21 -19.34
CA ASN A 458 -13.76 1.88 -20.43
C ASN A 458 -13.86 0.38 -20.69
N ALA A 459 -12.75 -0.36 -20.63
CA ALA A 459 -12.77 -1.81 -20.86
C ALA A 459 -13.28 -2.58 -19.63
N ASP A 460 -12.53 -2.51 -18.53
CA ASP A 460 -12.77 -3.39 -17.38
C ASP A 460 -14.04 -2.97 -16.60
N LEU A 461 -14.24 -1.65 -16.38
CA LEU A 461 -15.33 -1.17 -15.54
C LEU A 461 -16.61 -0.93 -16.33
N ALA A 462 -16.58 -0.12 -17.40
CA ALA A 462 -17.80 0.23 -18.12
C ALA A 462 -18.29 -0.91 -19.02
N ASN A 463 -17.41 -1.49 -19.87
CA ASN A 463 -17.83 -2.48 -20.85
C ASN A 463 -18.00 -3.89 -20.27
N ASP A 464 -17.08 -4.32 -19.39
CA ASP A 464 -17.15 -5.68 -18.85
C ASP A 464 -18.10 -5.75 -17.66
N PHE A 465 -17.72 -5.20 -16.50
CA PHE A 465 -18.48 -5.37 -15.27
C PHE A 465 -19.76 -4.52 -15.24
N GLY A 466 -19.66 -3.25 -15.61
CA GLY A 466 -20.79 -2.31 -15.61
C GLY A 466 -21.89 -2.70 -16.59
N ASN A 467 -21.52 -3.10 -17.81
CA ASN A 467 -22.47 -3.52 -18.82
C ASN A 467 -23.15 -4.86 -18.49
N LEU A 468 -22.41 -5.82 -17.91
CA LEU A 468 -22.99 -7.08 -17.42
C LEU A 468 -24.09 -6.80 -16.38
N ALA A 469 -23.78 -6.01 -15.35
CA ALA A 469 -24.73 -5.63 -14.31
C ALA A 469 -25.92 -4.85 -14.89
N GLN A 470 -25.66 -3.82 -15.71
CA GLN A 470 -26.72 -2.98 -16.28
C GLN A 470 -27.69 -3.77 -17.16
N ARG A 471 -27.17 -4.66 -18.02
CA ARG A 471 -28.01 -5.46 -18.94
C ARG A 471 -28.88 -6.46 -18.17
N SER A 472 -28.29 -7.21 -17.22
CA SER A 472 -29.02 -8.20 -16.42
C SER A 472 -30.11 -7.55 -15.56
N LEU A 473 -29.77 -6.48 -14.82
CA LEU A 473 -30.72 -5.75 -13.97
C LEU A 473 -31.83 -5.05 -14.79
N SER A 474 -31.49 -4.50 -15.97
CA SER A 474 -32.51 -3.90 -16.87
C SER A 474 -33.50 -4.93 -17.42
N MET A 475 -33.05 -6.16 -17.68
CA MET A 475 -33.95 -7.25 -18.08
C MET A 475 -34.86 -7.68 -16.94
N ILE A 476 -34.33 -7.80 -15.72
CA ILE A 476 -35.14 -8.10 -14.53
C ILE A 476 -36.18 -7.01 -14.30
N ALA A 477 -35.78 -5.73 -14.40
CA ALA A 477 -36.70 -4.61 -14.22
C ALA A 477 -37.84 -4.63 -15.24
N LYS A 478 -37.55 -4.92 -16.51
CA LYS A 478 -38.55 -4.88 -17.60
C LYS A 478 -39.44 -6.11 -17.65
N GLN A 479 -38.92 -7.30 -17.37
CA GLN A 479 -39.61 -8.56 -17.62
C GLN A 479 -40.15 -9.19 -16.36
N TYR A 480 -39.58 -8.87 -15.21
CA TYR A 480 -39.97 -9.39 -13.88
C TYR A 480 -40.35 -8.25 -12.91
N GLN A 481 -40.71 -7.07 -13.44
CA GLN A 481 -41.19 -5.93 -12.63
C GLN A 481 -40.22 -5.51 -11.49
N GLY A 482 -38.93 -5.71 -11.71
CA GLY A 482 -37.90 -5.41 -10.68
C GLY A 482 -37.82 -6.45 -9.57
N VAL A 483 -38.45 -7.58 -9.69
CA VAL A 483 -38.34 -8.68 -8.71
C VAL A 483 -37.38 -9.74 -9.25
N LEU A 484 -36.39 -10.12 -8.42
CA LEU A 484 -35.45 -11.18 -8.79
C LEU A 484 -36.20 -12.49 -9.02
N PRO A 485 -36.12 -13.08 -10.24
CA PRO A 485 -36.92 -14.27 -10.57
C PRO A 485 -36.49 -15.51 -9.79
N ASP A 486 -37.42 -16.45 -9.62
CA ASP A 486 -37.15 -17.76 -9.05
C ASP A 486 -36.48 -18.64 -10.10
N PRO A 487 -35.30 -19.21 -9.85
CA PRO A 487 -34.59 -20.04 -10.81
C PRO A 487 -35.22 -21.41 -10.92
N GLY A 488 -35.24 -21.96 -12.13
CA GLY A 488 -35.46 -23.38 -12.35
C GLY A 488 -34.21 -24.22 -12.04
N PRO A 489 -34.24 -25.53 -12.42
CA PRO A 489 -33.07 -26.40 -12.27
C PRO A 489 -31.83 -25.84 -12.97
N PHE A 490 -30.69 -25.82 -12.26
CA PHE A 490 -29.42 -25.32 -12.81
C PHE A 490 -28.85 -26.33 -13.83
N SER A 491 -28.54 -25.82 -15.01
CA SER A 491 -27.75 -26.52 -16.03
C SER A 491 -26.27 -26.63 -15.61
N ASP A 492 -25.48 -27.34 -16.39
CA ASP A 492 -24.04 -27.47 -16.10
C ASP A 492 -23.29 -26.16 -16.35
N SER A 493 -23.74 -25.28 -17.28
CA SER A 493 -23.18 -23.95 -17.47
C SER A 493 -23.45 -23.06 -16.25
N ASP A 494 -24.64 -23.11 -15.64
CA ASP A 494 -25.01 -22.39 -14.43
C ASP A 494 -24.12 -22.79 -13.24
N LYS A 495 -24.00 -24.14 -13.05
CA LYS A 495 -23.16 -24.69 -11.98
C LYS A 495 -21.69 -24.28 -12.14
N THR A 496 -21.20 -24.28 -13.39
CA THR A 496 -19.81 -23.90 -13.70
C THR A 496 -19.53 -22.47 -13.35
N ILE A 497 -20.34 -21.51 -13.79
CA ILE A 497 -20.10 -20.08 -13.48
C ILE A 497 -20.28 -19.77 -12.00
N LEU A 498 -21.26 -20.39 -11.32
CA LEU A 498 -21.45 -20.25 -9.89
C LEU A 498 -20.25 -20.82 -9.11
N ALA A 499 -19.73 -21.98 -9.50
CA ALA A 499 -18.54 -22.56 -8.85
C ALA A 499 -17.28 -21.70 -9.03
N GLN A 500 -17.11 -21.07 -10.21
CA GLN A 500 -16.02 -20.13 -10.42
C GLN A 500 -16.17 -18.88 -9.53
N ALA A 501 -17.38 -18.35 -9.40
CA ALA A 501 -17.66 -17.22 -8.51
C ALA A 501 -17.40 -17.60 -7.05
N ASP A 502 -17.84 -18.77 -6.59
CA ASP A 502 -17.59 -19.28 -5.23
C ASP A 502 -16.10 -19.46 -4.93
N GLY A 503 -15.30 -19.80 -5.94
CA GLY A 503 -13.86 -20.00 -5.82
C GLY A 503 -13.05 -18.70 -5.70
N MET A 504 -13.60 -17.56 -6.11
CA MET A 504 -12.85 -16.28 -6.12
C MET A 504 -12.25 -15.90 -4.76
N ILE A 505 -13.01 -16.10 -3.69
CA ILE A 505 -12.58 -15.67 -2.34
C ILE A 505 -11.34 -16.42 -1.87
N GLY A 506 -11.21 -17.71 -2.18
CA GLY A 506 -10.01 -18.48 -1.85
C GLY A 506 -8.76 -17.96 -2.54
N LEU A 507 -8.88 -17.65 -3.84
CA LEU A 507 -7.79 -17.04 -4.62
C LEU A 507 -7.44 -15.65 -4.10
N ALA A 508 -8.45 -14.84 -3.78
CA ALA A 508 -8.25 -13.50 -3.25
C ALA A 508 -7.56 -13.52 -1.88
N ARG A 509 -7.96 -14.41 -0.95
CA ARG A 509 -7.30 -14.58 0.35
C ARG A 509 -5.82 -14.94 0.18
N SER A 510 -5.50 -15.88 -0.69
CA SER A 510 -4.12 -16.29 -0.97
C SER A 510 -3.29 -15.14 -1.52
N ALA A 511 -3.84 -14.35 -2.43
CA ALA A 511 -3.18 -13.18 -3.01
C ALA A 511 -2.97 -12.07 -1.97
N MET A 512 -4.00 -11.73 -1.20
CA MET A 512 -3.97 -10.64 -0.22
C MET A 512 -3.06 -10.97 0.98
N ALA A 513 -2.92 -12.24 1.35
CA ALA A 513 -1.99 -12.68 2.39
C ALA A 513 -0.52 -12.35 2.06
N THR A 514 -0.20 -12.22 0.78
CA THR A 514 1.14 -11.87 0.29
C THR A 514 1.18 -10.47 -0.36
N GLN A 515 0.20 -9.63 -0.09
CA GLN A 515 0.04 -8.27 -0.61
C GLN A 515 -0.03 -8.20 -2.16
N GLN A 516 -0.44 -9.28 -2.84
CA GLN A 516 -0.61 -9.33 -4.29
C GLN A 516 -2.01 -8.83 -4.70
N ILE A 517 -2.31 -7.55 -4.44
CA ILE A 517 -3.65 -6.95 -4.61
C ILE A 517 -4.16 -7.12 -6.05
N HIS A 518 -3.29 -6.90 -7.05
CA HIS A 518 -3.63 -7.08 -8.46
C HIS A 518 -4.04 -8.51 -8.80
N GLN A 519 -3.52 -9.54 -8.11
CA GLN A 519 -3.91 -10.93 -8.30
C GLN A 519 -5.30 -11.22 -7.73
N ALA A 520 -5.65 -10.62 -6.60
CA ALA A 520 -7.01 -10.71 -6.07
C ALA A 520 -8.03 -10.11 -7.04
N LEU A 521 -7.71 -8.95 -7.64
CA LEU A 521 -8.54 -8.34 -8.69
C LEU A 521 -8.57 -9.18 -9.97
N ASN A 522 -7.45 -9.81 -10.37
CA ASN A 522 -7.43 -10.75 -11.49
C ASN A 522 -8.39 -11.92 -11.28
N ALA A 523 -8.47 -12.48 -10.08
CA ALA A 523 -9.40 -13.54 -9.76
C ALA A 523 -10.87 -13.11 -10.00
N ALA A 524 -11.23 -11.90 -9.55
CA ALA A 524 -12.57 -11.35 -9.78
C ALA A 524 -12.84 -11.07 -11.27
N TRP A 525 -11.91 -10.43 -11.99
CA TRP A 525 -12.11 -10.07 -13.40
C TRP A 525 -12.09 -11.26 -14.36
N SER A 526 -11.43 -12.37 -13.99
CA SER A 526 -11.58 -13.61 -14.75
C SER A 526 -13.02 -14.13 -14.69
N VAL A 527 -13.69 -14.02 -13.55
CA VAL A 527 -15.10 -14.38 -13.41
C VAL A 527 -16.02 -13.39 -14.12
N VAL A 528 -15.71 -12.08 -14.12
CA VAL A 528 -16.43 -11.08 -14.94
C VAL A 528 -16.42 -11.49 -16.42
N ALA A 529 -15.26 -11.88 -16.95
CA ALA A 529 -15.12 -12.30 -18.35
C ALA A 529 -15.94 -13.57 -18.65
N GLU A 530 -15.89 -14.57 -17.76
CA GLU A 530 -16.69 -15.80 -17.90
C GLU A 530 -18.19 -15.51 -17.78
N ALA A 531 -18.60 -14.65 -16.86
CA ALA A 531 -20.00 -14.26 -16.70
C ALA A 531 -20.54 -13.54 -17.95
N ASN A 532 -19.74 -12.71 -18.61
CA ASN A 532 -20.10 -12.11 -19.90
C ASN A 532 -20.24 -13.16 -21.00
N ARG A 533 -19.35 -14.17 -21.06
CA ARG A 533 -19.46 -15.30 -22.01
C ARG A 533 -20.70 -16.12 -21.74
N TYR A 534 -20.95 -16.50 -20.49
CA TYR A 534 -22.15 -17.20 -20.05
C TYR A 534 -23.41 -16.42 -20.45
N PHE A 535 -23.51 -15.14 -20.09
CA PHE A 535 -24.67 -14.31 -20.40
C PHE A 535 -24.92 -14.18 -21.91
N ALA A 536 -23.86 -14.06 -22.71
CA ALA A 536 -23.96 -14.01 -24.17
C ALA A 536 -24.34 -15.35 -24.78
N GLY A 537 -23.78 -16.45 -24.28
CA GLY A 537 -24.06 -17.81 -24.76
C GLY A 537 -25.49 -18.28 -24.47
N GLU A 538 -26.00 -18.00 -23.28
CA GLU A 538 -27.37 -18.27 -22.86
C GLU A 538 -28.41 -17.34 -23.53
N ALA A 539 -27.99 -16.17 -24.02
CA ALA A 539 -28.80 -15.22 -24.77
C ALA A 539 -30.21 -14.97 -24.15
N PRO A 540 -30.30 -14.51 -22.87
CA PRO A 540 -31.58 -14.39 -22.16
C PRO A 540 -32.59 -13.48 -22.85
N TRP A 541 -32.15 -12.57 -23.71
CA TRP A 541 -33.04 -11.74 -24.53
C TRP A 541 -33.85 -12.54 -25.57
N ALA A 542 -33.33 -13.68 -26.02
CA ALA A 542 -34.00 -14.55 -26.93
C ALA A 542 -34.97 -15.49 -26.18
N LEU A 543 -34.64 -15.91 -24.97
CA LEU A 543 -35.39 -16.87 -24.15
C LEU A 543 -36.75 -16.32 -23.68
N ALA A 544 -36.95 -15.02 -23.63
CA ALA A 544 -38.16 -14.37 -23.12
C ALA A 544 -39.47 -14.95 -23.73
N LYS A 545 -39.43 -15.38 -24.98
CA LYS A 545 -40.59 -15.93 -25.71
C LYS A 545 -40.57 -17.44 -25.86
N THR A 546 -39.38 -18.06 -25.81
CA THR A 546 -39.19 -19.48 -26.11
C THR A 546 -39.08 -20.33 -24.87
N ASP A 547 -38.42 -19.85 -23.82
CA ASP A 547 -38.23 -20.53 -22.54
C ASP A 547 -38.08 -19.50 -21.40
N PRO A 548 -39.21 -18.96 -20.90
CA PRO A 548 -39.18 -17.96 -19.79
C PRO A 548 -38.58 -18.50 -18.51
N GLN A 549 -38.70 -19.81 -18.23
CA GLN A 549 -38.12 -20.42 -17.03
C GLN A 549 -36.57 -20.44 -17.11
N ARG A 550 -36.05 -20.79 -18.31
CA ARG A 550 -34.60 -20.74 -18.53
C ARG A 550 -34.08 -19.29 -18.42
N GLN A 551 -34.83 -18.33 -18.98
CA GLN A 551 -34.48 -16.91 -18.82
C GLN A 551 -34.42 -16.49 -17.37
N ALA A 552 -35.41 -16.87 -16.56
CA ALA A 552 -35.44 -16.58 -15.13
C ALA A 552 -34.17 -17.09 -14.43
N THR A 553 -33.80 -18.34 -14.73
CA THR A 553 -32.60 -18.99 -14.20
C THR A 553 -31.32 -18.24 -14.59
N VAL A 554 -31.16 -17.88 -15.87
CA VAL A 554 -29.97 -17.15 -16.36
C VAL A 554 -29.84 -15.77 -15.69
N LEU A 555 -30.95 -15.05 -15.54
CA LEU A 555 -30.96 -13.74 -14.90
C LEU A 555 -30.65 -13.85 -13.40
N TYR A 556 -31.19 -14.83 -12.72
CA TYR A 556 -30.89 -15.12 -11.31
C TYR A 556 -29.38 -15.42 -11.11
N VAL A 557 -28.84 -16.35 -11.90
CA VAL A 557 -27.43 -16.76 -11.85
C VAL A 557 -26.51 -15.55 -12.11
N THR A 558 -26.84 -14.74 -13.13
CA THR A 558 -26.04 -13.55 -13.44
C THR A 558 -26.10 -12.52 -12.31
N ALA A 559 -27.27 -12.27 -11.72
CA ALA A 559 -27.39 -11.33 -10.58
C ALA A 559 -26.60 -11.82 -9.36
N GLU A 560 -26.63 -13.14 -9.10
CA GLU A 560 -25.83 -13.74 -8.01
C GLU A 560 -24.31 -13.58 -8.25
N VAL A 561 -23.85 -13.84 -9.47
CA VAL A 561 -22.42 -13.67 -9.82
C VAL A 561 -22.00 -12.19 -9.69
N VAL A 562 -22.83 -11.25 -10.17
CA VAL A 562 -22.57 -9.81 -10.02
C VAL A 562 -22.51 -9.42 -8.53
N ARG A 563 -23.38 -9.99 -7.67
CA ARG A 563 -23.35 -9.77 -6.22
C ARG A 563 -22.04 -10.22 -5.60
N GLN A 564 -21.58 -11.42 -5.93
CA GLN A 564 -20.34 -11.96 -5.38
C GLN A 564 -19.11 -11.12 -5.81
N ILE A 565 -19.06 -10.73 -7.08
CA ILE A 565 -18.00 -9.85 -7.59
C ILE A 565 -18.06 -8.49 -6.88
N ALA A 566 -19.25 -7.90 -6.70
CA ALA A 566 -19.42 -6.63 -6.00
C ALA A 566 -18.93 -6.71 -4.54
N ILE A 567 -19.23 -7.81 -3.82
CA ILE A 567 -18.73 -8.04 -2.46
C ILE A 567 -17.19 -8.10 -2.45
N LEU A 568 -16.58 -8.84 -3.39
CA LEU A 568 -15.13 -9.01 -3.43
C LEU A 568 -14.40 -7.75 -3.91
N ALA A 569 -15.05 -6.90 -4.70
CA ALA A 569 -14.46 -5.66 -5.23
C ALA A 569 -14.50 -4.46 -4.26
N GLN A 570 -15.23 -4.55 -3.13
CA GLN A 570 -15.35 -3.46 -2.15
C GLN A 570 -14.01 -2.90 -1.66
N PRO A 571 -12.94 -3.69 -1.43
CA PRO A 571 -11.65 -3.14 -1.02
C PRO A 571 -11.06 -2.16 -2.02
N ALA A 572 -11.26 -2.41 -3.31
CA ALA A 572 -10.73 -1.56 -4.39
C ALA A 572 -11.68 -0.40 -4.73
N MET A 573 -12.99 -0.67 -4.79
CA MET A 573 -14.00 0.27 -5.25
C MET A 573 -15.18 0.33 -4.27
N PRO A 574 -14.99 0.91 -3.08
CA PRO A 574 -15.98 0.84 -2.01
C PRO A 574 -17.33 1.48 -2.38
N ALA A 575 -17.33 2.65 -3.01
CA ALA A 575 -18.56 3.37 -3.35
C ALA A 575 -19.33 2.70 -4.51
N ALA A 576 -18.64 2.31 -5.56
CA ALA A 576 -19.26 1.64 -6.72
C ALA A 576 -19.80 0.26 -6.36
N SER A 577 -19.06 -0.50 -5.55
CA SER A 577 -19.50 -1.81 -5.05
C SER A 577 -20.70 -1.68 -4.14
N ALA A 578 -20.73 -0.72 -3.22
CA ALA A 578 -21.89 -0.44 -2.38
C ALA A 578 -23.13 -0.12 -3.23
N LYS A 579 -22.98 0.74 -4.25
CA LYS A 579 -24.07 1.08 -5.18
C LYS A 579 -24.59 -0.15 -5.96
N LEU A 580 -23.69 -1.04 -6.39
CA LEU A 580 -24.10 -2.29 -7.05
C LEU A 580 -24.88 -3.21 -6.11
N LEU A 581 -24.45 -3.34 -4.86
CA LEU A 581 -25.14 -4.13 -3.84
C LEU A 581 -26.51 -3.52 -3.50
N ASP A 582 -26.62 -2.20 -3.46
CA ASP A 582 -27.91 -1.51 -3.31
C ASP A 582 -28.87 -1.84 -4.48
N LEU A 583 -28.36 -1.80 -5.73
CA LEU A 583 -29.14 -2.15 -6.92
C LEU A 583 -29.55 -3.64 -6.98
N LEU A 584 -28.86 -4.49 -6.26
CA LEU A 584 -29.20 -5.90 -6.08
C LEU A 584 -30.12 -6.14 -4.88
N GLY A 585 -30.59 -5.10 -4.20
CA GLY A 585 -31.44 -5.20 -3.03
C GLY A 585 -30.76 -5.83 -1.81
N ILE A 586 -29.42 -5.81 -1.74
CA ILE A 586 -28.65 -6.34 -0.61
C ILE A 586 -28.64 -5.33 0.52
N PRO A 587 -29.13 -5.67 1.73
CA PRO A 587 -29.16 -4.76 2.86
C PRO A 587 -27.80 -4.13 3.14
N ASN A 588 -27.81 -2.83 3.51
CA ASN A 588 -26.59 -2.12 3.86
C ASN A 588 -26.19 -2.39 5.31
N GLU A 589 -25.86 -3.63 5.58
CA GLU A 589 -25.37 -4.13 6.86
C GLU A 589 -24.16 -5.05 6.65
N THR A 590 -23.23 -5.05 7.59
CA THR A 590 -21.97 -5.81 7.49
C THR A 590 -22.23 -7.30 7.25
N ALA A 591 -23.20 -7.91 7.92
CA ALA A 591 -23.50 -9.34 7.77
C ALA A 591 -23.97 -9.75 6.37
N SER A 592 -24.51 -8.80 5.59
CA SER A 592 -24.98 -9.03 4.21
C SER A 592 -23.95 -8.69 3.14
N ARG A 593 -22.87 -7.95 3.49
CA ARG A 593 -21.87 -7.43 2.54
C ARG A 593 -20.44 -7.85 2.83
N ASN A 594 -20.18 -8.63 3.91
CA ASN A 594 -18.87 -9.19 4.21
C ASN A 594 -18.63 -10.51 3.45
N PHE A 595 -17.42 -11.09 3.58
CA PHE A 595 -17.09 -12.33 2.88
C PHE A 595 -17.82 -13.56 3.39
N ALA A 596 -18.35 -13.56 4.61
CA ALA A 596 -19.22 -14.63 5.09
C ALA A 596 -20.55 -14.68 4.32
N ALA A 597 -21.01 -13.54 3.77
CA ALA A 597 -22.21 -13.48 2.93
C ALA A 597 -22.05 -14.22 1.58
N LEU A 598 -20.81 -14.48 1.12
CA LEU A 598 -20.54 -15.26 -0.09
C LEU A 598 -21.00 -16.72 0.03
N GLY A 599 -21.07 -17.25 1.25
CA GLY A 599 -21.57 -18.60 1.52
C GLY A 599 -23.09 -18.77 1.36
N ARG A 600 -23.82 -17.70 1.05
CA ARG A 600 -25.28 -17.70 0.86
C ARG A 600 -25.62 -17.08 -0.49
N ARG A 601 -26.65 -17.62 -1.16
CA ARG A 601 -27.17 -17.07 -2.41
C ARG A 601 -28.11 -15.89 -2.14
N ILE A 602 -28.21 -14.98 -3.11
CA ILE A 602 -29.26 -13.96 -3.12
C ILE A 602 -30.63 -14.64 -3.14
N LYS A 603 -31.58 -14.12 -2.34
CA LYS A 603 -32.89 -14.72 -2.19
C LYS A 603 -33.76 -14.40 -3.43
N PRO A 604 -34.35 -15.42 -4.11
CA PRO A 604 -35.37 -15.16 -5.10
C PRO A 604 -36.54 -14.35 -4.51
N GLY A 605 -37.22 -13.54 -5.32
CA GLY A 605 -38.27 -12.63 -4.85
C GLY A 605 -37.75 -11.33 -4.24
N THR A 606 -36.42 -11.11 -4.17
CA THR A 606 -35.86 -9.81 -3.72
C THR A 606 -36.28 -8.71 -4.68
N VAL A 607 -36.83 -7.61 -4.14
CA VAL A 607 -37.19 -6.42 -4.90
C VAL A 607 -35.95 -5.59 -5.17
N LEU A 608 -35.65 -5.34 -6.44
CA LEU A 608 -34.51 -4.58 -6.90
C LEU A 608 -34.93 -3.15 -7.24
N PRO A 609 -34.14 -2.14 -6.85
CA PRO A 609 -34.35 -0.77 -7.30
C PRO A 609 -34.22 -0.62 -8.83
N ALA A 610 -34.74 0.47 -9.38
CA ALA A 610 -34.58 0.79 -10.78
C ALA A 610 -33.08 0.84 -11.15
N PRO A 611 -32.63 0.10 -12.19
CA PRO A 611 -31.23 0.02 -12.53
C PRO A 611 -30.70 1.35 -13.07
N VAL A 612 -29.56 1.78 -12.53
CA VAL A 612 -28.81 2.95 -13.00
C VAL A 612 -27.37 2.54 -13.31
N PRO A 613 -26.70 3.18 -14.28
CA PRO A 613 -25.29 2.90 -14.55
C PRO A 613 -24.42 3.19 -13.32
N VAL A 614 -23.51 2.25 -13.01
CA VAL A 614 -22.56 2.39 -11.89
C VAL A 614 -21.19 2.86 -12.41
N PHE A 615 -20.79 2.36 -13.58
CA PHE A 615 -19.53 2.70 -14.21
C PHE A 615 -19.78 3.40 -15.56
N PRO A 616 -19.90 4.74 -15.57
CA PRO A 616 -20.01 5.48 -16.82
C PRO A 616 -18.70 5.36 -17.62
N ARG A 617 -18.82 5.40 -18.95
CA ARG A 617 -17.64 5.52 -19.80
C ARG A 617 -16.98 6.87 -19.59
N TYR A 618 -15.66 6.87 -19.56
CA TYR A 618 -14.91 8.11 -19.65
C TYR A 618 -15.02 8.67 -21.06
N ILE A 619 -15.41 9.93 -21.16
CA ILE A 619 -15.49 10.70 -22.41
C ILE A 619 -14.56 11.89 -22.24
N GLU A 620 -13.68 12.09 -23.22
CA GLU A 620 -12.80 13.27 -23.21
C GLU A 620 -13.62 14.56 -23.12
N PRO A 621 -13.27 15.48 -22.21
CA PRO A 621 -13.87 16.80 -22.22
C PRO A 621 -13.65 17.45 -23.61
N THR A 622 -14.74 17.89 -24.25
CA THR A 622 -14.61 18.69 -25.46
C THR A 622 -13.85 19.96 -25.13
N ALA A 623 -12.75 20.21 -25.82
CA ALA A 623 -12.03 21.45 -25.67
C ALA A 623 -13.01 22.61 -25.85
N ALA A 624 -13.18 23.44 -24.80
CA ALA A 624 -14.07 24.60 -24.81
C ALA A 624 -13.51 25.74 -25.68
#